data_0b47d4d5d5fe74c89f1825fa0dcee28c
#
_entry.id   0b47d4d5d5fe74c89f1825fa0dcee28c
#
_cell.length_a   1.000
_cell.length_b   1.000
_cell.length_c   1.000
_cell.angle_alpha   90.00
_cell.angle_beta   90.00
_cell.angle_gamma   90.00
#
_symmetry.space_group_name_H-M   'P 1'
#
loop_
_entity.id
_entity.type
_entity.pdbx_description
1 polymer ?
#
loop_
_entity_poly.entity_id
_entity_poly.type
_entity_poly.pdbx_seq_one_letter_code
_entity_poly.pdbx_strand_id
1 'polypeptide(L)'
;MKWSGAQAGARLRRANSRGVAALEFMLILMILLPAFYVAVSFSINILARQMLTQAASEAGRAMLRAGTMSQRQAYATQAINSTLTWPSASVVTASFASDASAPCPASATNSSSQCIVRVTLTLTQPMTVSWPGLTNLVPQNIVGTAAITLDTSTLGGS
;
A
#
# COMPACT_ATOMS: atom_id res chain seq x y z
N MET A 1 0.62 41.41 66.75
CA MET A 1 0.13 40.07 66.31
C MET A 1 -0.86 40.26 65.18
N LYS A 2 -0.41 40.08 63.91
CA LYS A 2 -1.29 40.02 62.71
C LYS A 2 -0.43 39.83 61.50
N TRP A 3 -0.03 38.57 61.14
CA TRP A 3 0.52 38.22 59.83
C TRP A 3 0.45 36.70 59.65
N SER A 4 -0.71 36.16 59.37
CA SER A 4 -0.84 34.68 59.01
C SER A 4 -1.88 34.40 57.92
N GLY A 5 -2.52 35.40 57.32
CA GLY A 5 -3.60 35.15 56.34
C GLY A 5 -3.21 35.18 54.85
N ALA A 6 -2.05 35.74 54.49
CA ALA A 6 -1.72 35.99 53.08
C ALA A 6 -1.08 34.79 52.33
N GLN A 7 -0.55 33.82 53.05
CA GLN A 7 0.16 32.70 52.38
C GLN A 7 -0.76 31.51 51.97
N ALA A 8 -1.91 31.36 52.61
CA ALA A 8 -2.85 30.26 52.30
C ALA A 8 -3.54 30.50 50.93
N GLY A 9 -3.88 31.71 50.55
CA GLY A 9 -4.52 32.02 49.29
C GLY A 9 -3.62 31.86 48.06
N ALA A 10 -2.30 32.03 48.22
CA ALA A 10 -1.36 31.89 47.11
C ALA A 10 -1.10 30.42 46.75
N ARG A 11 -1.20 29.51 47.75
CA ARG A 11 -1.02 28.06 47.48
C ARG A 11 -2.23 27.42 46.79
N LEU A 12 -3.43 27.88 47.07
CA LEU A 12 -4.66 27.39 46.43
C LEU A 12 -4.75 27.80 44.96
N ARG A 13 -4.28 29.02 44.60
CA ARG A 13 -4.24 29.48 43.21
C ARG A 13 -3.22 28.68 42.36
N ARG A 14 -2.08 28.27 42.93
CA ARG A 14 -1.08 27.45 42.22
C ARG A 14 -1.53 26.00 42.00
N ALA A 15 -2.35 25.42 42.89
CA ALA A 15 -2.89 24.08 42.71
C ALA A 15 -3.94 24.03 41.58
N ASN A 16 -4.76 25.08 41.43
CA ASN A 16 -5.78 25.15 40.37
C ASN A 16 -5.19 25.34 38.96
N SER A 17 -4.11 26.08 38.82
CA SER A 17 -3.46 26.29 37.51
C SER A 17 -2.77 25.02 36.96
N ARG A 18 -2.30 24.12 37.83
CA ARG A 18 -1.73 22.81 37.42
C ARG A 18 -2.77 21.87 36.85
N GLY A 19 -4.01 21.88 37.35
CA GLY A 19 -5.11 21.10 36.82
C GLY A 19 -5.58 21.56 35.43
N VAL A 20 -5.61 22.87 35.20
CA VAL A 20 -6.02 23.46 33.91
C VAL A 20 -5.00 23.12 32.82
N ALA A 21 -3.71 23.25 33.07
CA ALA A 21 -2.65 22.86 32.11
C ALA A 21 -2.67 21.37 31.76
N ALA A 22 -3.00 20.49 32.71
CA ALA A 22 -3.15 19.05 32.44
C ALA A 22 -4.37 18.76 31.55
N LEU A 23 -5.48 19.45 31.74
CA LEU A 23 -6.67 19.34 30.88
C LEU A 23 -6.41 19.83 29.47
N GLU A 24 -5.72 20.96 29.30
CA GLU A 24 -5.35 21.51 28.02
C GLU A 24 -4.41 20.54 27.26
N PHE A 25 -3.41 19.99 27.93
CA PHE A 25 -2.52 18.99 27.36
C PHE A 25 -3.27 17.71 26.93
N MET A 26 -4.20 17.20 27.74
CA MET A 26 -5.04 16.06 27.37
C MET A 26 -5.90 16.34 26.14
N LEU A 27 -6.43 17.53 26.01
CA LEU A 27 -7.27 17.93 24.89
C LEU A 27 -6.45 18.02 23.59
N ILE A 28 -5.23 18.55 23.67
CA ILE A 28 -4.30 18.58 22.53
C ILE A 28 -3.90 17.15 22.13
N LEU A 29 -3.58 16.27 23.09
CA LEU A 29 -3.24 14.88 22.81
C LEU A 29 -4.39 14.11 22.15
N MET A 30 -5.63 14.35 22.57
CA MET A 30 -6.82 13.70 22.04
C MET A 30 -7.02 13.99 20.54
N ILE A 31 -6.57 15.16 20.06
CA ILE A 31 -6.63 15.53 18.64
C ILE A 31 -5.35 15.12 17.91
N LEU A 32 -4.19 15.30 18.53
CA LEU A 32 -2.89 15.08 17.91
C LEU A 32 -2.63 13.59 17.63
N LEU A 33 -2.96 12.69 18.58
CA LEU A 33 -2.74 11.25 18.43
C LEU A 33 -3.49 10.65 17.24
N PRO A 34 -4.81 10.87 17.06
CA PRO A 34 -5.53 10.38 15.89
C PRO A 34 -4.99 10.98 14.58
N ALA A 35 -4.67 12.28 14.56
CA ALA A 35 -4.12 12.94 13.38
C ALA A 35 -2.76 12.32 12.97
N PHE A 36 -1.87 12.10 13.93
CA PHE A 36 -0.59 11.43 13.70
C PHE A 36 -0.78 10.00 13.21
N TYR A 37 -1.71 9.25 13.81
CA TYR A 37 -2.03 7.90 13.38
C TYR A 37 -2.51 7.83 11.93
N VAL A 38 -3.41 8.72 11.52
CA VAL A 38 -3.89 8.80 10.14
C VAL A 38 -2.75 9.12 9.18
N ALA A 39 -1.88 10.07 9.52
CA ALA A 39 -0.74 10.45 8.70
C ALA A 39 0.24 9.28 8.49
N VAL A 40 0.57 8.54 9.54
CA VAL A 40 1.45 7.36 9.47
C VAL A 40 0.80 6.25 8.64
N SER A 41 -0.47 5.95 8.89
CA SER A 41 -1.21 4.91 8.15
C SER A 41 -1.28 5.23 6.65
N PHE A 42 -1.51 6.49 6.29
CA PHE A 42 -1.53 6.94 4.91
C PHE A 42 -0.17 6.79 4.24
N SER A 43 0.91 7.16 4.94
CA SER A 43 2.29 7.02 4.45
C SER A 43 2.65 5.56 4.16
N ILE A 44 2.27 4.62 5.05
CA ILE A 44 2.48 3.19 4.87
C ILE A 44 1.73 2.67 3.63
N ASN A 45 0.50 3.11 3.42
CA ASN A 45 -0.30 2.71 2.25
C ASN A 45 0.30 3.20 0.93
N ILE A 46 0.81 4.44 0.89
CA ILE A 46 1.52 4.97 -0.28
C ILE A 46 2.77 4.14 -0.57
N LEU A 47 3.56 3.84 0.45
CA LEU A 47 4.77 3.02 0.30
C LEU A 47 4.43 1.62 -0.23
N ALA A 48 3.42 0.96 0.31
CA ALA A 48 2.96 -0.35 -0.16
C ALA A 48 2.54 -0.30 -1.64
N ARG A 49 1.79 0.74 -2.05
CA ARG A 49 1.39 0.94 -3.44
C ARG A 49 2.60 1.12 -4.37
N GLN A 50 3.61 1.87 -3.95
CA GLN A 50 4.84 2.04 -4.74
C GLN A 50 5.58 0.71 -4.91
N MET A 51 5.73 -0.07 -3.84
CA MET A 51 6.37 -1.39 -3.90
C MET A 51 5.61 -2.36 -4.80
N LEU A 52 4.27 -2.39 -4.73
CA LEU A 52 3.46 -3.22 -5.62
C LEU A 52 3.60 -2.79 -7.09
N THR A 53 3.65 -1.49 -7.36
CA THR A 53 3.81 -0.99 -8.74
C THR A 53 5.20 -1.33 -9.28
N GLN A 54 6.25 -1.24 -8.47
CA GLN A 54 7.60 -1.66 -8.85
C GLN A 54 7.64 -3.17 -9.13
N ALA A 55 7.09 -4.00 -8.25
CA ALA A 55 7.02 -5.44 -8.45
C ALA A 55 6.19 -5.81 -9.69
N ALA A 56 5.09 -5.11 -9.96
CA ALA A 56 4.30 -5.30 -11.17
C ALA A 56 5.09 -4.95 -12.44
N SER A 57 5.91 -3.90 -12.41
CA SER A 57 6.75 -3.50 -13.55
C SER A 57 7.87 -4.51 -13.81
N GLU A 58 8.51 -5.05 -12.77
CA GLU A 58 9.53 -6.10 -12.91
C GLU A 58 8.91 -7.42 -13.39
N ALA A 59 7.72 -7.77 -12.91
CA ALA A 59 6.96 -8.90 -13.43
C ALA A 59 6.65 -8.73 -14.93
N GLY A 60 6.25 -7.53 -15.33
CA GLY A 60 6.05 -7.18 -16.74
C GLY A 60 7.31 -7.40 -17.57
N ARG A 61 8.46 -6.93 -17.11
CA ARG A 61 9.76 -7.15 -17.79
C ARG A 61 10.11 -8.64 -17.87
N ALA A 62 9.83 -9.42 -16.81
CA ALA A 62 10.08 -10.84 -16.82
C ALA A 62 9.22 -11.60 -17.87
N MET A 63 8.01 -11.10 -18.16
CA MET A 63 7.13 -11.65 -19.19
C MET A 63 7.63 -11.40 -20.62
N LEU A 64 8.58 -10.51 -20.85
CA LEU A 64 9.20 -10.29 -22.16
C LEU A 64 10.14 -11.42 -22.58
N ARG A 65 10.50 -12.32 -21.66
CA ARG A 65 11.31 -13.51 -22.01
C ARG A 65 10.55 -14.40 -22.98
N ALA A 66 11.29 -15.04 -23.88
CA ALA A 66 10.71 -16.00 -24.82
C ALA A 66 10.08 -17.20 -24.09
N GLY A 67 8.98 -17.71 -24.60
CA GLY A 67 8.28 -18.84 -24.03
C GLY A 67 6.77 -18.76 -24.23
N THR A 68 6.09 -19.84 -23.85
CA THR A 68 4.63 -19.90 -23.83
C THR A 68 4.05 -18.92 -22.80
N MET A 69 2.78 -18.56 -22.91
CA MET A 69 2.13 -17.64 -21.96
C MET A 69 2.22 -18.16 -20.52
N SER A 70 2.08 -19.45 -20.29
CA SER A 70 2.22 -20.05 -18.95
C SER A 70 3.64 -19.93 -18.38
N GLN A 71 4.66 -20.11 -19.21
CA GLN A 71 6.06 -19.92 -18.80
C GLN A 71 6.35 -18.45 -18.47
N ARG A 72 5.83 -17.53 -19.27
CA ARG A 72 5.97 -16.08 -19.03
C ARG A 72 5.31 -15.65 -17.70
N GLN A 73 4.12 -16.21 -17.41
CA GLN A 73 3.46 -15.98 -16.12
C GLN A 73 4.26 -16.56 -14.95
N ALA A 74 4.90 -17.73 -15.14
CA ALA A 74 5.79 -18.32 -14.12
C ALA A 74 7.01 -17.43 -13.86
N TYR A 75 7.66 -16.89 -14.89
CA TYR A 75 8.77 -15.94 -14.76
C TYR A 75 8.32 -14.65 -14.04
N ALA A 76 7.14 -14.14 -14.38
CA ALA A 76 6.57 -12.98 -13.72
C ALA A 76 6.33 -13.23 -12.22
N THR A 77 5.75 -14.37 -11.88
CA THR A 77 5.52 -14.78 -10.48
C THR A 77 6.82 -14.92 -9.71
N GLN A 78 7.85 -15.50 -10.33
CA GLN A 78 9.17 -15.59 -9.73
C GLN A 78 9.79 -14.20 -9.50
N ALA A 79 9.65 -13.28 -10.47
CA ALA A 79 10.12 -11.90 -10.33
C ALA A 79 9.40 -11.16 -9.19
N ILE A 80 8.08 -11.33 -9.05
CA ILE A 80 7.31 -10.76 -7.94
C ILE A 80 7.86 -11.26 -6.61
N ASN A 81 8.03 -12.57 -6.46
CA ASN A 81 8.52 -13.19 -5.23
C ASN A 81 9.96 -12.76 -4.85
N SER A 82 10.81 -12.48 -5.84
CA SER A 82 12.18 -12.03 -5.60
C SER A 82 12.30 -10.53 -5.32
N THR A 83 11.39 -9.72 -5.87
CA THR A 83 11.43 -8.26 -5.76
C THR A 83 10.66 -7.77 -4.54
N LEU A 84 9.54 -8.45 -4.21
CA LEU A 84 8.64 -8.02 -3.15
C LEU A 84 9.13 -8.50 -1.79
N THR A 85 9.92 -7.66 -1.11
CA THR A 85 10.39 -7.93 0.27
C THR A 85 9.37 -7.47 1.31
N TRP A 86 8.64 -6.40 1.02
CA TRP A 86 7.58 -5.85 1.84
C TRP A 86 6.54 -5.11 0.95
N PRO A 87 5.22 -5.35 1.11
CA PRO A 87 4.59 -6.42 1.91
C PRO A 87 5.00 -7.82 1.42
N SER A 88 4.88 -8.83 2.29
CA SER A 88 5.23 -10.21 1.92
C SER A 88 4.43 -10.67 0.70
N ALA A 89 5.08 -11.37 -0.23
CA ALA A 89 4.42 -11.91 -1.43
C ALA A 89 3.22 -12.83 -1.10
N SER A 90 3.21 -13.45 0.09
CA SER A 90 2.12 -14.32 0.55
C SER A 90 0.78 -13.60 0.76
N VAL A 91 0.80 -12.28 0.99
CA VAL A 91 -0.42 -11.46 1.18
C VAL A 91 -0.80 -10.67 -0.08
N VAL A 92 -0.14 -10.96 -1.21
CA VAL A 92 -0.38 -10.29 -2.48
C VAL A 92 -0.90 -11.30 -3.50
N THR A 93 -2.03 -10.98 -4.13
CA THR A 93 -2.57 -11.76 -5.24
C THR A 93 -2.13 -11.12 -6.55
N ALA A 94 -1.48 -11.91 -7.41
CA ALA A 94 -1.12 -11.51 -8.76
C ALA A 94 -2.19 -11.98 -9.74
N SER A 95 -2.65 -11.11 -10.62
CA SER A 95 -3.50 -11.46 -11.75
C SER A 95 -2.91 -10.96 -13.06
N PHE A 96 -2.99 -11.78 -14.08
CA PHE A 96 -2.51 -11.52 -15.44
C PHE A 96 -3.71 -11.55 -16.37
N ALA A 97 -4.10 -10.42 -16.90
CA ALA A 97 -5.23 -10.31 -17.80
C ALA A 97 -4.79 -9.68 -19.14
N SER A 98 -5.27 -10.25 -20.26
CA SER A 98 -5.15 -9.58 -21.54
C SER A 98 -6.11 -8.40 -21.60
N ASP A 99 -5.68 -7.30 -22.21
CA ASP A 99 -6.55 -6.16 -22.44
C ASP A 99 -7.61 -6.51 -23.50
N ALA A 100 -8.85 -6.08 -23.29
CA ALA A 100 -9.94 -6.35 -24.22
C ALA A 100 -9.75 -5.70 -25.59
N SER A 101 -8.97 -4.61 -25.66
CA SER A 101 -8.66 -3.89 -26.90
C SER A 101 -7.59 -4.59 -27.75
N ALA A 102 -6.72 -5.39 -27.13
CA ALA A 102 -5.63 -6.11 -27.78
C ALA A 102 -5.42 -7.45 -27.07
N PRO A 103 -6.34 -8.42 -27.24
CA PRO A 103 -6.28 -9.70 -26.54
C PRO A 103 -5.10 -10.55 -27.02
N CYS A 104 -4.43 -11.23 -26.07
CA CYS A 104 -3.35 -12.13 -26.37
C CYS A 104 -3.90 -13.51 -26.76
N PRO A 105 -3.53 -14.06 -27.93
CA PRO A 105 -3.88 -15.42 -28.30
C PRO A 105 -3.15 -16.44 -27.41
N ALA A 106 -3.72 -17.63 -27.26
CA ALA A 106 -3.12 -18.70 -26.46
C ALA A 106 -1.83 -19.29 -27.07
N SER A 107 -1.68 -19.16 -28.38
CA SER A 107 -0.52 -19.65 -29.16
C SER A 107 -0.05 -18.61 -30.15
N ALA A 108 1.19 -18.77 -30.65
CA ALA A 108 1.73 -17.91 -31.67
C ALA A 108 0.85 -17.86 -32.91
N THR A 109 0.70 -16.65 -33.46
CA THR A 109 0.02 -16.42 -34.72
C THR A 109 1.06 -16.02 -35.77
N ASN A 110 0.86 -16.39 -37.01
CA ASN A 110 1.77 -16.06 -38.13
C ASN A 110 1.73 -14.56 -38.50
N SER A 111 0.84 -13.78 -37.90
CA SER A 111 0.75 -12.35 -38.06
C SER A 111 1.38 -11.66 -36.86
N SER A 112 2.34 -10.77 -37.09
CA SER A 112 2.94 -9.89 -36.08
C SER A 112 1.89 -8.87 -35.60
N SER A 113 1.07 -9.27 -34.66
CA SER A 113 0.16 -8.37 -33.96
C SER A 113 0.63 -8.17 -32.53
N GLN A 114 0.43 -6.99 -32.00
CA GLN A 114 0.77 -6.70 -30.62
C GLN A 114 -0.43 -7.02 -29.72
N CYS A 115 -0.16 -7.66 -28.60
CA CYS A 115 -1.16 -7.86 -27.57
C CYS A 115 -0.72 -7.18 -26.25
N ILE A 116 -1.69 -6.77 -25.45
CA ILE A 116 -1.43 -6.09 -24.19
C ILE A 116 -1.80 -7.01 -23.03
N VAL A 117 -0.84 -7.24 -22.15
CA VAL A 117 -1.06 -7.94 -20.87
C VAL A 117 -0.95 -6.95 -19.73
N ARG A 118 -1.96 -6.95 -18.88
CA ARG A 118 -1.98 -6.16 -17.64
C ARG A 118 -1.65 -7.07 -16.47
N VAL A 119 -0.59 -6.72 -15.76
CA VAL A 119 -0.22 -7.34 -14.48
C VAL A 119 -0.83 -6.50 -13.38
N THR A 120 -1.65 -7.12 -12.54
CA THR A 120 -2.30 -6.47 -11.40
C THR A 120 -1.92 -7.21 -10.13
N LEU A 121 -1.30 -6.48 -9.19
CA LEU A 121 -0.98 -6.97 -7.86
C LEU A 121 -1.95 -6.34 -6.86
N THR A 122 -2.70 -7.16 -6.15
CA THR A 122 -3.67 -6.71 -5.16
C THR A 122 -3.25 -7.20 -3.78
N LEU A 123 -3.18 -6.29 -2.82
CA LEU A 123 -2.95 -6.65 -1.43
C LEU A 123 -4.24 -7.22 -0.84
N THR A 124 -4.20 -8.47 -0.36
CA THR A 124 -5.37 -9.18 0.18
C THR A 124 -5.68 -8.82 1.63
N GLN A 125 -4.69 -8.29 2.35
CA GLN A 125 -4.86 -7.89 3.74
C GLN A 125 -4.59 -6.39 3.88
N PRO A 126 -5.54 -5.60 4.42
CA PRO A 126 -5.29 -4.19 4.65
C PRO A 126 -4.19 -4.01 5.70
N MET A 127 -3.23 -3.15 5.39
CA MET A 127 -2.15 -2.77 6.32
C MET A 127 -2.60 -1.67 7.27
N THR A 128 -3.77 -1.85 7.86
CA THR A 128 -4.34 -0.87 8.79
C THR A 128 -4.31 -1.40 10.21
N VAL A 129 -3.77 -0.62 11.11
CA VAL A 129 -4.02 -0.83 12.53
C VAL A 129 -5.46 -0.42 12.78
N SER A 130 -6.31 -1.36 13.23
CA SER A 130 -7.71 -1.07 13.51
C SER A 130 -7.82 -0.14 14.72
N TRP A 131 -8.18 1.12 14.48
CA TRP A 131 -8.53 2.05 15.54
C TRP A 131 -10.05 2.23 15.54
N PRO A 132 -10.73 2.09 16.70
CA PRO A 132 -12.18 2.27 16.77
C PRO A 132 -12.60 3.63 16.19
N GLY A 133 -13.48 3.60 15.18
CA GLY A 133 -14.02 4.81 14.53
C GLY A 133 -13.20 5.38 13.36
N LEU A 134 -11.98 4.88 13.06
CA LEU A 134 -11.12 5.38 11.98
C LEU A 134 -10.88 4.37 10.85
N THR A 135 -11.46 3.18 10.93
CA THR A 135 -11.23 2.09 9.96
C THR A 135 -11.61 2.45 8.52
N ASN A 136 -12.58 3.35 8.32
CA ASN A 136 -13.08 3.75 7.00
C ASN A 136 -12.28 4.88 6.34
N LEU A 137 -11.33 5.50 7.05
CA LEU A 137 -10.53 6.60 6.54
C LEU A 137 -9.28 6.13 5.76
N VAL A 138 -8.93 4.86 5.86
CA VAL A 138 -7.75 4.29 5.20
C VAL A 138 -8.19 3.40 4.04
N PRO A 139 -7.58 3.53 2.84
CA PRO A 139 -7.89 2.68 1.70
C PRO A 139 -7.72 1.19 2.05
N GLN A 140 -8.77 0.39 1.84
CA GLN A 140 -8.76 -1.04 2.12
C GLN A 140 -8.11 -1.86 1.00
N ASN A 141 -8.14 -1.34 -0.24
CA ASN A 141 -7.62 -2.02 -1.41
C ASN A 141 -6.41 -1.27 -1.97
N ILE A 142 -5.24 -1.89 -1.84
CA ILE A 142 -4.00 -1.38 -2.43
C ILE A 142 -3.69 -2.22 -3.66
N VAL A 143 -3.64 -1.55 -4.80
CA VAL A 143 -3.41 -2.20 -6.10
C VAL A 143 -2.22 -1.54 -6.79
N GLY A 144 -1.29 -2.37 -7.27
CA GLY A 144 -0.23 -1.98 -8.18
C GLY A 144 -0.50 -2.58 -9.57
N THR A 145 -0.39 -1.80 -10.63
CA THR A 145 -0.63 -2.27 -12.00
C THR A 145 0.52 -1.90 -12.92
N ALA A 146 0.84 -2.81 -13.85
CA ALA A 146 1.71 -2.53 -14.99
C ALA A 146 1.09 -3.11 -16.26
N ALA A 147 1.26 -2.45 -17.39
CA ALA A 147 0.84 -2.96 -18.70
C ALA A 147 2.08 -3.15 -19.58
N ILE A 148 2.12 -4.26 -20.29
CA ILE A 148 3.18 -4.60 -21.24
C ILE A 148 2.59 -4.98 -22.57
N THR A 149 3.29 -4.64 -23.66
CA THR A 149 2.97 -5.10 -25.01
C THR A 149 3.84 -6.31 -25.34
N LEU A 150 3.21 -7.38 -25.81
CA LEU A 150 3.89 -8.58 -26.30
C LEU A 150 3.65 -8.72 -27.80
N ASP A 151 4.66 -9.17 -28.52
CA ASP A 151 4.49 -9.59 -29.90
C ASP A 151 3.94 -11.01 -29.95
N THR A 152 2.82 -11.20 -30.65
CA THR A 152 2.16 -12.50 -30.75
C THR A 152 2.99 -13.54 -31.50
N SER A 153 3.92 -13.13 -32.37
CA SER A 153 4.86 -14.04 -33.05
C SER A 153 5.82 -14.74 -32.08
N THR A 154 6.08 -14.14 -30.92
CA THR A 154 7.00 -14.68 -29.90
C THR A 154 6.32 -15.56 -28.84
N LEU A 155 4.99 -15.77 -28.93
CA LEU A 155 4.21 -16.54 -27.96
C LEU A 155 4.34 -18.08 -28.17
N GLY A 156 4.91 -18.52 -29.28
CA GLY A 156 5.23 -19.92 -29.56
C GLY A 156 6.67 -20.20 -29.11
N GLY A 157 6.83 -20.91 -28.02
CA GLY A 157 8.12 -21.51 -27.73
C GLY A 157 8.44 -22.56 -28.78
N SER A 158 9.58 -22.46 -29.46
CA SER A 158 10.19 -23.53 -30.24
C SER A 158 10.64 -24.65 -29.31
#